data_e8782c7838c7c30f1577afa11c93c26a
#
_entry.id   e8782c7838c7c30f1577afa11c93c26a
#
_cell.length_a   1.000
_cell.length_b   1.000
_cell.length_c   1.000
_cell.angle_alpha   90.00
_cell.angle_beta   90.00
_cell.angle_gamma   90.00
#
_symmetry.space_group_name_H-M   'P 1'
#
loop_
_entity.id
_entity.type
_entity.pdbx_description
1 polymer ?
#
loop_
_entity_poly.entity_id
_entity_poly.type
_entity_poly.pdbx_seq_one_letter_code
_entity_poly.pdbx_strand_id
1 'polypeptide(L)'
;MVTHIGGTALFTPQQLFGEVQPSADVLTHAPFLERARAEHESERAVPARLAVGAYLVSRLVGRLLLREEGSVARDGLLWQLDAVRRHLRELPLDAPETAHLHGIADAIPSGGQSFASLRLSLMAYAYFLEHEGRLDEALEVLALAVRSHGSDVPQSDFAASALFAGRLNRLLARWNEATTCYLSAESAADGAGDRVLALRARLGRAAVLRGQGNLPLARATVEVVIETARAAELRDVQAMALTDLGAVHALQGRQVEAVQANYEAFQLTDDVLQQMRVLGDLGIGLREIGSTDGARVAFEIVAGARTSFLVRMNAVLELMELESSQGNRMAFERRRTEAERVKDRMPPSMLVDYHYKTGLGLARFGQTNRARHVLTAGMALSETHRLNAWYFRLEQAIGNLLEREAPEPELATSPDLSTSPAVQAVAVGLREYAAAAT
;
A
#
# COMPACT_ATOMS: atom_id res chain seq x y z
N MET A 1 31.07 5.56 15.02
CA MET A 1 31.86 4.38 14.60
C MET A 1 31.00 3.65 13.58
N VAL A 2 31.31 3.75 12.28
CA VAL A 2 30.52 3.17 11.20
C VAL A 2 30.89 1.70 11.10
N THR A 3 30.00 0.81 11.51
CA THR A 3 30.18 -0.63 11.35
C THR A 3 29.78 -1.03 9.93
N HIS A 4 30.75 -1.36 9.09
CA HIS A 4 30.53 -1.93 7.77
C HIS A 4 30.04 -3.37 7.91
N ILE A 5 28.78 -3.61 7.56
CA ILE A 5 28.26 -4.95 7.28
C ILE A 5 28.05 -5.02 5.77
N GLY A 6 28.92 -5.70 5.06
CA GLY A 6 28.73 -6.03 3.64
C GLY A 6 28.71 -4.86 2.65
N GLY A 7 29.53 -3.84 2.82
CA GLY A 7 29.76 -2.81 1.79
C GLY A 7 28.66 -1.74 1.63
N THR A 8 27.57 -1.79 2.36
CA THR A 8 26.49 -0.78 2.32
C THR A 8 26.64 0.16 3.51
N ALA A 9 26.91 1.44 3.27
CA ALA A 9 26.96 2.45 4.33
C ALA A 9 25.59 2.62 4.96
N LEU A 10 25.49 2.49 6.29
CA LEU A 10 24.27 2.81 7.04
C LEU A 10 24.11 4.33 7.10
N PHE A 11 22.95 4.83 6.68
CA PHE A 11 22.67 6.25 6.68
C PHE A 11 22.23 6.73 8.07
N THR A 12 22.70 7.91 8.45
CA THR A 12 22.18 8.63 9.62
C THR A 12 20.80 9.25 9.28
N PRO A 13 20.01 9.69 10.28
CA PRO A 13 18.76 10.41 10.02
C PRO A 13 18.93 11.59 9.06
N GLN A 14 20.01 12.37 9.21
CA GLN A 14 20.33 13.51 8.34
C GLN A 14 20.68 13.08 6.92
N GLN A 15 21.33 11.94 6.74
CA GLN A 15 21.68 11.42 5.42
C GLN A 15 20.46 10.81 4.70
N LEU A 16 19.54 10.16 5.45
CA LEU A 16 18.37 9.51 4.88
C LEU A 16 17.21 10.48 4.63
N PHE A 17 17.01 11.47 5.50
CA PHE A 17 15.90 12.41 5.51
C PHE A 17 16.33 13.88 5.45
N GLY A 18 17.63 14.16 5.39
CA GLY A 18 18.16 15.50 5.23
C GLY A 18 17.70 16.14 3.92
N GLU A 19 17.63 17.46 3.88
CA GLU A 19 17.40 18.15 2.61
C GLU A 19 18.53 17.80 1.64
N VAL A 20 18.17 17.32 0.45
CA VAL A 20 19.01 17.50 -0.71
C VAL A 20 19.15 19.01 -0.84
N GLN A 21 20.36 19.58 -0.64
CA GLN A 21 20.56 21.01 -0.86
C GLN A 21 20.01 21.34 -2.24
N PRO A 22 19.06 22.28 -2.36
CA PRO A 22 18.47 22.57 -3.64
C PRO A 22 19.60 23.00 -4.57
N SER A 23 19.98 22.15 -5.51
CA SER A 23 20.65 22.61 -6.69
C SER A 23 19.69 23.61 -7.35
N ALA A 24 20.21 24.63 -8.04
CA ALA A 24 19.39 25.70 -8.65
C ALA A 24 18.24 25.17 -9.53
N ASP A 25 18.23 23.87 -9.85
CA ASP A 25 17.31 23.19 -10.75
C ASP A 25 16.26 22.31 -10.06
N VAL A 26 16.31 22.10 -8.73
CA VAL A 26 15.35 21.23 -8.01
C VAL A 26 14.46 22.08 -7.11
N LEU A 27 13.17 22.14 -7.45
CA LEU A 27 12.16 22.76 -6.60
C LEU A 27 11.90 21.89 -5.38
N THR A 28 11.97 22.46 -4.18
CA THR A 28 11.54 21.78 -2.95
C THR A 28 10.05 21.45 -3.05
N HIS A 29 9.68 20.23 -2.60
CA HIS A 29 8.31 19.72 -2.62
C HIS A 29 7.70 19.61 -4.04
N ALA A 30 8.54 19.31 -5.04
CA ALA A 30 8.15 19.15 -6.44
C ALA A 30 6.97 18.20 -6.67
N PRO A 31 6.84 17.04 -5.99
CA PRO A 31 5.72 16.11 -6.21
C PRO A 31 4.34 16.74 -6.06
N PHE A 32 4.15 17.68 -5.11
CA PHE A 32 2.88 18.40 -4.95
C PHE A 32 2.59 19.34 -6.10
N LEU A 33 3.61 20.02 -6.65
CA LEU A 33 3.45 20.93 -7.79
C LEU A 33 3.20 20.15 -9.08
N GLU A 34 3.84 19.01 -9.25
CA GLU A 34 3.61 18.11 -10.38
C GLU A 34 2.16 17.61 -10.38
N ARG A 35 1.65 17.22 -9.22
CA ARG A 35 0.25 16.86 -9.06
C ARG A 35 -0.68 18.05 -9.36
N ALA A 36 -0.42 19.21 -8.79
CA ALA A 36 -1.23 20.41 -9.02
C ALA A 36 -1.34 20.75 -10.51
N ARG A 37 -0.23 20.60 -11.25
CA ARG A 37 -0.18 20.80 -12.68
C ARG A 37 -0.98 19.75 -13.45
N ALA A 38 -0.76 18.47 -13.17
CA ALA A 38 -1.45 17.35 -13.81
C ALA A 38 -2.97 17.43 -13.62
N GLU A 39 -3.42 17.76 -12.39
CA GLU A 39 -4.84 17.93 -12.08
C GLU A 39 -5.44 19.17 -12.77
N HIS A 40 -4.67 20.27 -12.91
CA HIS A 40 -5.10 21.45 -13.63
C HIS A 40 -5.23 21.18 -15.14
N GLU A 41 -4.26 20.49 -15.73
CA GLU A 41 -4.29 20.07 -17.15
C GLU A 41 -5.46 19.13 -17.45
N SER A 42 -5.92 18.36 -16.45
CA SER A 42 -7.08 17.48 -16.52
C SER A 42 -8.40 18.18 -16.14
N GLU A 43 -8.41 19.49 -16.01
CA GLU A 43 -9.56 20.33 -15.62
C GLU A 43 -10.18 19.95 -14.24
N ARG A 44 -9.43 19.30 -13.38
CA ARG A 44 -9.86 18.87 -12.04
C ARG A 44 -9.52 19.92 -10.99
N ALA A 45 -10.31 20.99 -10.94
CA ALA A 45 -10.04 22.19 -10.14
C ALA A 45 -9.91 21.92 -8.63
N VAL A 46 -10.71 21.01 -8.04
CA VAL A 46 -10.65 20.71 -6.60
C VAL A 46 -9.37 19.95 -6.25
N PRO A 47 -9.02 18.83 -6.90
CA PRO A 47 -7.74 18.16 -6.67
C PRO A 47 -6.51 19.05 -6.90
N ALA A 48 -6.54 19.92 -7.91
CA ALA A 48 -5.46 20.88 -8.16
C ALA A 48 -5.27 21.86 -6.99
N ARG A 49 -6.37 22.41 -6.42
CA ARG A 49 -6.31 23.30 -5.26
C ARG A 49 -5.84 22.58 -3.99
N LEU A 50 -6.24 21.33 -3.79
CA LEU A 50 -5.73 20.47 -2.69
C LEU A 50 -4.21 20.29 -2.81
N ALA A 51 -3.70 20.01 -4.00
CA ALA A 51 -2.26 19.86 -4.25
C ALA A 51 -1.49 21.14 -3.97
N VAL A 52 -2.03 22.30 -4.38
CA VAL A 52 -1.44 23.61 -4.04
C VAL A 52 -1.45 23.83 -2.53
N GLY A 53 -2.55 23.51 -1.84
CA GLY A 53 -2.64 23.56 -0.36
C GLY A 53 -1.58 22.72 0.32
N ALA A 54 -1.40 21.48 -0.13
CA ALA A 54 -0.37 20.57 0.35
C ALA A 54 1.06 21.12 0.13
N TYR A 55 1.34 21.65 -1.05
CA TYR A 55 2.60 22.34 -1.34
C TYR A 55 2.86 23.50 -0.37
N LEU A 56 1.87 24.38 -0.19
CA LEU A 56 2.00 25.56 0.67
C LEU A 56 2.27 25.17 2.13
N VAL A 57 1.55 24.17 2.63
CA VAL A 57 1.75 23.64 4.00
C VAL A 57 3.14 23.04 4.14
N SER A 58 3.55 22.15 3.24
CA SER A 58 4.85 21.47 3.28
C SER A 58 6.01 22.47 3.21
N ARG A 59 5.90 23.46 2.31
CA ARG A 59 6.89 24.55 2.18
C ARG A 59 6.97 25.41 3.45
N LEU A 60 5.83 25.72 4.06
CA LEU A 60 5.81 26.49 5.31
C LEU A 60 6.48 25.73 6.45
N VAL A 61 6.16 24.43 6.59
CA VAL A 61 6.80 23.56 7.59
C VAL A 61 8.29 23.43 7.33
N GLY A 62 8.72 23.18 6.09
CA GLY A 62 10.14 23.13 5.73
C GLY A 62 10.88 24.40 6.16
N ARG A 63 10.34 25.57 5.86
CA ARG A 63 10.93 26.87 6.28
C ARG A 63 10.94 27.06 7.80
N LEU A 64 9.90 26.59 8.49
CA LEU A 64 9.84 26.63 9.95
C LEU A 64 10.97 25.81 10.58
N LEU A 65 11.22 24.61 10.04
CA LEU A 65 12.29 23.72 10.53
C LEU A 65 13.69 24.29 10.25
N LEU A 66 13.92 24.89 9.08
CA LEU A 66 15.18 25.59 8.76
C LEU A 66 15.44 26.81 9.64
N ARG A 67 14.40 27.40 10.24
CA ARG A 67 14.55 28.56 11.13
C ARG A 67 15.25 28.25 12.43
N GLU A 68 15.15 27.05 12.98
CA GLU A 68 15.92 26.67 14.16
C GLU A 68 17.42 26.75 13.91
N GLU A 69 17.83 26.78 12.62
CA GLU A 69 19.18 27.02 12.15
C GLU A 69 19.50 28.52 11.94
N GLY A 70 18.58 29.46 12.25
CA GLY A 70 18.84 30.92 12.33
C GLY A 70 18.46 31.76 11.13
N SER A 71 17.77 31.27 10.10
CA SER A 71 17.68 31.91 8.77
C SER A 71 16.43 32.73 8.44
N VAL A 72 15.32 32.71 9.21
CA VAL A 72 14.06 33.41 8.84
C VAL A 72 13.42 34.19 9.99
N ALA A 73 12.95 35.42 9.74
CA ALA A 73 12.27 36.27 10.74
C ALA A 73 10.90 35.70 11.14
N ARG A 74 10.60 35.70 12.45
CA ARG A 74 9.37 35.16 13.05
C ARG A 74 8.07 35.74 12.44
N ASP A 75 8.05 37.05 12.25
CA ASP A 75 6.86 37.77 11.75
C ASP A 75 6.54 37.37 10.29
N GLY A 76 7.54 37.07 9.48
CA GLY A 76 7.36 36.57 8.13
C GLY A 76 6.72 35.19 8.06
N LEU A 77 7.02 34.31 9.03
CA LEU A 77 6.39 32.97 9.12
C LEU A 77 4.93 33.06 9.57
N LEU A 78 4.61 33.91 10.53
CA LEU A 78 3.22 34.13 10.97
C LEU A 78 2.35 34.67 9.84
N TRP A 79 2.87 35.63 9.07
CA TRP A 79 2.18 36.14 7.88
C TRP A 79 1.94 35.04 6.83
N GLN A 80 2.95 34.18 6.59
CA GLN A 80 2.79 33.04 5.68
C GLN A 80 1.78 32.02 6.19
N LEU A 81 1.77 31.72 7.49
CA LEU A 81 0.79 30.85 8.11
C LEU A 81 -0.64 31.36 7.91
N ASP A 82 -0.86 32.66 8.08
CA ASP A 82 -2.18 33.28 7.84
C ASP A 82 -2.59 33.20 6.36
N ALA A 83 -1.64 33.35 5.46
CA ALA A 83 -1.90 33.19 4.01
C ALA A 83 -2.26 31.72 3.68
N VAL A 84 -1.53 30.75 4.21
CA VAL A 84 -1.84 29.33 4.06
C VAL A 84 -3.22 29.02 4.63
N ARG A 85 -3.53 29.46 5.84
CA ARG A 85 -4.85 29.26 6.47
C ARG A 85 -6.00 29.88 5.67
N ARG A 86 -5.79 31.02 5.00
CA ARG A 86 -6.79 31.59 4.08
C ARG A 86 -7.04 30.66 2.90
N HIS A 87 -5.99 30.16 2.27
CA HIS A 87 -6.13 29.21 1.17
C HIS A 87 -6.84 27.91 1.60
N LEU A 88 -6.48 27.34 2.77
CA LEU A 88 -7.09 26.13 3.27
C LEU A 88 -8.59 26.28 3.55
N ARG A 89 -9.06 27.46 3.98
CA ARG A 89 -10.49 27.74 4.19
C ARG A 89 -11.33 27.72 2.92
N GLU A 90 -10.69 27.87 1.75
CA GLU A 90 -11.36 27.78 0.45
C GLU A 90 -11.44 26.34 -0.09
N LEU A 91 -10.80 25.38 0.59
CA LEU A 91 -10.84 23.97 0.21
C LEU A 91 -12.15 23.32 0.66
N PRO A 92 -12.66 22.31 -0.08
CA PRO A 92 -13.87 21.58 0.31
C PRO A 92 -13.66 20.86 1.64
N LEU A 93 -14.58 21.05 2.59
CA LEU A 93 -14.50 20.43 3.91
C LEU A 93 -14.77 18.92 3.89
N ASP A 94 -15.46 18.42 2.87
CA ASP A 94 -15.78 17.01 2.64
C ASP A 94 -14.61 16.23 2.01
N ALA A 95 -13.57 16.91 1.52
CA ALA A 95 -12.37 16.26 1.03
C ALA A 95 -11.48 15.80 2.21
N PRO A 96 -11.18 14.49 2.35
CA PRO A 96 -10.40 13.97 3.48
C PRO A 96 -9.04 14.65 3.66
N GLU A 97 -8.37 15.00 2.55
CA GLU A 97 -7.07 15.69 2.57
C GLU A 97 -7.15 17.06 3.26
N THR A 98 -8.27 17.78 3.13
CA THR A 98 -8.47 19.08 3.77
C THR A 98 -8.29 19.03 5.28
N ALA A 99 -8.83 17.99 5.93
CA ALA A 99 -8.70 17.80 7.37
C ALA A 99 -7.22 17.61 7.80
N HIS A 100 -6.43 16.85 7.03
CA HIS A 100 -5.01 16.68 7.31
C HIS A 100 -4.22 17.99 7.16
N LEU A 101 -4.49 18.76 6.11
CA LEU A 101 -3.82 20.04 5.87
C LEU A 101 -4.14 21.07 6.98
N HIS A 102 -5.39 21.16 7.41
CA HIS A 102 -5.77 21.98 8.58
C HIS A 102 -5.08 21.50 9.85
N GLY A 103 -5.08 20.18 10.11
CA GLY A 103 -4.42 19.60 11.28
C GLY A 103 -2.94 19.93 11.37
N ILE A 104 -2.22 19.95 10.24
CA ILE A 104 -0.82 20.37 10.19
C ILE A 104 -0.71 21.88 10.46
N ALA A 105 -1.51 22.73 9.79
CA ALA A 105 -1.45 24.17 9.96
C ALA A 105 -1.77 24.62 11.39
N ASP A 106 -2.68 23.91 12.07
CA ASP A 106 -3.06 24.17 13.46
C ASP A 106 -2.02 23.66 14.48
N ALA A 107 -1.28 22.61 14.10
CA ALA A 107 -0.20 22.05 14.90
C ALA A 107 1.12 22.83 14.81
N ILE A 108 1.21 23.86 13.95
CA ILE A 108 2.41 24.71 13.85
C ILE A 108 2.57 25.52 15.14
N PRO A 109 3.72 25.39 15.86
CA PRO A 109 3.92 26.03 17.15
C PRO A 109 3.87 27.56 17.10
N SER A 110 3.11 28.18 17.97
CA SER A 110 3.02 29.64 18.15
C SER A 110 4.05 30.15 19.16
N GLY A 111 5.33 29.75 19.00
CA GLY A 111 6.46 30.22 19.82
C GLY A 111 6.80 29.31 21.01
N GLY A 112 7.98 28.69 20.99
CA GLY A 112 8.57 27.94 22.11
C GLY A 112 7.89 26.62 22.47
N GLN A 113 6.87 26.20 21.74
CA GLN A 113 6.17 24.93 21.94
C GLN A 113 6.90 23.78 21.23
N SER A 114 6.72 22.56 21.76
CA SER A 114 7.25 21.34 21.14
C SER A 114 6.64 21.07 19.76
N PHE A 115 7.44 20.55 18.84
CA PHE A 115 6.99 20.06 17.53
C PHE A 115 6.22 18.71 17.58
N ALA A 116 5.95 18.17 18.76
CA ALA A 116 5.35 16.83 18.88
C ALA A 116 4.00 16.71 18.15
N SER A 117 3.10 17.69 18.35
CA SER A 117 1.79 17.71 17.67
C SER A 117 1.93 17.85 16.15
N LEU A 118 2.87 18.70 15.69
CA LEU A 118 3.18 18.86 14.26
C LEU A 118 3.66 17.53 13.67
N ARG A 119 4.56 16.84 14.36
CA ARG A 119 5.11 15.54 13.96
C ARG A 119 4.02 14.49 13.79
N LEU A 120 3.11 14.38 14.77
CA LEU A 120 1.97 13.47 14.68
C LEU A 120 1.05 13.78 13.49
N SER A 121 0.76 15.07 13.24
CA SER A 121 -0.05 15.48 12.10
C SER A 121 0.63 15.18 10.76
N LEU A 122 1.95 15.41 10.65
CA LEU A 122 2.72 15.07 9.46
C LEU A 122 2.75 13.55 9.23
N MET A 123 2.95 12.74 10.28
CA MET A 123 2.92 11.28 10.16
C MET A 123 1.54 10.79 9.70
N ALA A 124 0.46 11.31 10.29
CA ALA A 124 -0.90 10.96 9.88
C ALA A 124 -1.16 11.32 8.40
N TYR A 125 -0.66 12.46 7.95
CA TYR A 125 -0.78 12.87 6.56
C TYR A 125 0.07 12.01 5.62
N ALA A 126 1.30 11.61 6.01
CA ALA A 126 2.13 10.70 5.23
C ALA A 126 1.45 9.32 5.05
N TYR A 127 0.81 8.79 6.08
CA TYR A 127 0.01 7.56 5.99
C TYR A 127 -1.22 7.72 5.08
N PHE A 128 -1.91 8.86 5.16
CA PHE A 128 -3.01 9.17 4.25
C PHE A 128 -2.53 9.20 2.80
N LEU A 129 -1.41 9.86 2.51
CA LEU A 129 -0.82 9.94 1.17
C LEU A 129 -0.42 8.56 0.63
N GLU A 130 0.18 7.71 1.48
CA GLU A 130 0.45 6.32 1.12
C GLU A 130 -0.83 5.58 0.73
N HIS A 131 -1.89 5.75 1.52
CA HIS A 131 -3.18 5.10 1.29
C HIS A 131 -3.83 5.52 -0.03
N GLU A 132 -3.62 6.78 -0.43
CA GLU A 132 -4.04 7.35 -1.71
C GLU A 132 -3.10 6.99 -2.88
N GLY A 133 -2.00 6.25 -2.63
CA GLY A 133 -1.01 5.89 -3.64
C GLY A 133 -0.06 7.03 -4.03
N ARG A 134 -0.08 8.15 -3.32
CA ARG A 134 0.77 9.35 -3.55
C ARG A 134 2.10 9.22 -2.81
N LEU A 135 2.90 8.26 -3.25
CA LEU A 135 4.06 7.75 -2.50
C LEU A 135 5.23 8.75 -2.44
N ASP A 136 5.46 9.53 -3.50
CA ASP A 136 6.51 10.57 -3.51
C ASP A 136 6.15 11.72 -2.57
N GLU A 137 4.89 12.16 -2.56
CA GLU A 137 4.40 13.15 -1.60
C GLU A 137 4.49 12.63 -0.15
N ALA A 138 4.20 11.34 0.07
CA ALA A 138 4.34 10.71 1.38
C ALA A 138 5.79 10.73 1.87
N LEU A 139 6.78 10.47 1.00
CA LEU A 139 8.20 10.56 1.34
C LEU A 139 8.61 11.98 1.74
N GLU A 140 8.14 12.99 1.02
CA GLU A 140 8.38 14.40 1.34
C GLU A 140 7.85 14.76 2.75
N VAL A 141 6.61 14.38 3.04
CA VAL A 141 5.98 14.67 4.35
C VAL A 141 6.66 13.88 5.46
N LEU A 142 7.06 12.63 5.22
CA LEU A 142 7.81 11.82 6.17
C LEU A 142 9.16 12.45 6.52
N ALA A 143 9.86 13.00 5.52
CA ALA A 143 11.12 13.71 5.75
C ALA A 143 10.92 14.95 6.64
N LEU A 144 9.82 15.72 6.44
CA LEU A 144 9.46 16.83 7.31
C LEU A 144 9.19 16.37 8.75
N ALA A 145 8.47 15.25 8.91
CA ALA A 145 8.19 14.68 10.23
C ALA A 145 9.47 14.30 10.98
N VAL A 146 10.43 13.66 10.31
CA VAL A 146 11.71 13.28 10.92
C VAL A 146 12.55 14.51 11.27
N ARG A 147 12.66 15.48 10.34
CA ARG A 147 13.40 16.74 10.59
C ARG A 147 12.83 17.56 11.76
N SER A 148 11.53 17.41 12.07
CA SER A 148 10.90 18.09 13.20
C SER A 148 11.42 17.63 14.59
N HIS A 149 12.25 16.59 14.66
CA HIS A 149 13.00 16.22 15.86
C HIS A 149 14.24 17.11 16.08
N GLY A 150 14.68 17.89 15.08
CA GLY A 150 15.95 18.61 15.12
C GLY A 150 17.16 17.68 14.95
N SER A 151 18.23 17.95 15.66
CA SER A 151 19.49 17.17 15.58
C SER A 151 19.46 15.83 16.32
N ASP A 152 18.50 15.64 17.24
CA ASP A 152 18.46 14.50 18.15
C ASP A 152 17.20 13.64 17.90
N VAL A 153 17.23 12.85 16.83
CA VAL A 153 16.15 11.91 16.49
C VAL A 153 16.30 10.65 17.36
N PRO A 154 15.30 10.29 18.18
CA PRO A 154 15.34 9.03 18.92
C PRO A 154 15.49 7.84 17.97
N GLN A 155 16.31 6.85 18.35
CA GLN A 155 16.59 5.70 17.50
C GLN A 155 15.33 4.90 17.14
N SER A 156 14.36 4.78 18.07
CA SER A 156 13.07 4.13 17.81
C SER A 156 12.26 4.87 16.73
N ASP A 157 12.20 6.20 16.81
CA ASP A 157 11.45 7.03 15.85
C ASP A 157 12.12 7.04 14.47
N PHE A 158 13.46 7.04 14.47
CA PHE A 158 14.22 6.89 13.23
C PHE A 158 14.01 5.51 12.61
N ALA A 159 14.05 4.43 13.40
CA ALA A 159 13.81 3.07 12.93
C ALA A 159 12.42 2.94 12.30
N ALA A 160 11.39 3.45 12.97
CA ALA A 160 10.01 3.43 12.45
C ALA A 160 9.87 4.25 11.16
N SER A 161 10.49 5.42 11.10
CA SER A 161 10.47 6.30 9.92
C SER A 161 11.24 5.70 8.73
N ALA A 162 12.41 5.11 8.99
CA ALA A 162 13.20 4.43 7.98
C ALA A 162 12.49 3.18 7.45
N LEU A 163 11.80 2.42 8.32
CA LEU A 163 10.95 1.30 7.93
C LEU A 163 9.82 1.77 6.99
N PHE A 164 9.18 2.89 7.31
CA PHE A 164 8.13 3.46 6.48
C PHE A 164 8.68 3.95 5.14
N ALA A 165 9.80 4.68 5.12
CA ALA A 165 10.48 5.10 3.89
C ALA A 165 10.88 3.90 3.02
N GLY A 166 11.37 2.82 3.63
CA GLY A 166 11.68 1.57 2.92
C GLY A 166 10.45 0.98 2.21
N ARG A 167 9.31 1.00 2.88
CA ARG A 167 8.03 0.54 2.29
C ARG A 167 7.60 1.41 1.13
N LEU A 168 7.66 2.74 1.26
CA LEU A 168 7.30 3.68 0.19
C LEU A 168 8.23 3.51 -1.03
N ASN A 169 9.54 3.45 -0.82
CA ASN A 169 10.51 3.23 -1.89
C ASN A 169 10.31 1.87 -2.58
N ARG A 170 9.99 0.81 -1.82
CA ARG A 170 9.69 -0.51 -2.39
C ARG A 170 8.44 -0.47 -3.29
N LEU A 171 7.39 0.25 -2.88
CA LEU A 171 6.18 0.44 -3.68
C LEU A 171 6.45 1.25 -4.96
N LEU A 172 7.43 2.17 -4.92
CA LEU A 172 7.94 2.91 -6.08
C LEU A 172 8.93 2.12 -6.93
N ALA A 173 9.21 0.85 -6.60
CA ALA A 173 10.24 0.01 -7.21
C ALA A 173 11.66 0.63 -7.16
N ARG A 174 11.93 1.50 -6.20
CA ARG A 174 13.25 2.08 -5.90
C ARG A 174 14.00 1.11 -4.97
N TRP A 175 14.47 0.00 -5.54
CA TRP A 175 14.98 -1.15 -4.79
C TRP A 175 16.19 -0.84 -3.93
N ASN A 176 17.14 -0.02 -4.43
CA ASN A 176 18.35 0.34 -3.72
C ASN A 176 18.04 1.24 -2.51
N GLU A 177 17.21 2.25 -2.72
CA GLU A 177 16.74 3.16 -1.68
C GLU A 177 15.93 2.40 -0.62
N ALA A 178 15.03 1.51 -1.05
CA ALA A 178 14.28 0.66 -0.13
C ALA A 178 15.21 -0.21 0.72
N THR A 179 16.19 -0.86 0.11
CA THR A 179 17.18 -1.69 0.82
C THR A 179 17.95 -0.87 1.85
N THR A 180 18.42 0.32 1.47
CA THR A 180 19.14 1.25 2.33
C THR A 180 18.29 1.66 3.54
N CYS A 181 17.02 2.03 3.30
CA CYS A 181 16.08 2.39 4.36
C CYS A 181 15.86 1.23 5.33
N TYR A 182 15.64 0.02 4.83
CA TYR A 182 15.43 -1.15 5.69
C TYR A 182 16.67 -1.54 6.50
N LEU A 183 17.89 -1.42 5.93
CA LEU A 183 19.15 -1.66 6.67
C LEU A 183 19.33 -0.62 7.79
N SER A 184 19.04 0.65 7.50
CA SER A 184 19.08 1.73 8.49
C SER A 184 18.03 1.52 9.59
N ALA A 185 16.82 1.09 9.23
CA ALA A 185 15.76 0.75 10.18
C ALA A 185 16.17 -0.42 11.09
N GLU A 186 16.73 -1.49 10.53
CA GLU A 186 17.22 -2.65 11.29
C GLU A 186 18.30 -2.25 12.29
N SER A 187 19.31 -1.52 11.84
CA SER A 187 20.40 -1.07 12.71
C SER A 187 19.95 -0.15 13.84
N ALA A 188 19.05 0.80 13.54
CA ALA A 188 18.51 1.70 14.55
C ALA A 188 17.60 0.97 15.55
N ALA A 189 16.80 0.02 15.08
CA ALA A 189 15.96 -0.80 15.93
C ALA A 189 16.78 -1.71 16.86
N ASP A 190 17.86 -2.31 16.35
CA ASP A 190 18.79 -3.09 17.16
C ASP A 190 19.48 -2.19 18.23
N GLY A 191 19.89 -0.97 17.86
CA GLY A 191 20.44 0.03 18.78
C GLY A 191 19.46 0.49 19.85
N ALA A 192 18.16 0.55 19.52
CA ALA A 192 17.07 0.87 20.46
C ALA A 192 16.62 -0.33 21.30
N GLY A 193 17.07 -1.55 20.99
CA GLY A 193 16.58 -2.79 21.60
C GLY A 193 15.16 -3.19 21.12
N ASP A 194 14.66 -2.59 20.04
CA ASP A 194 13.34 -2.89 19.47
C ASP A 194 13.42 -4.07 18.50
N ARG A 195 13.28 -5.25 19.05
CA ARG A 195 13.33 -6.51 18.29
C ARG A 195 12.21 -6.62 17.25
N VAL A 196 11.05 -6.05 17.53
CA VAL A 196 9.89 -6.10 16.62
C VAL A 196 10.19 -5.28 15.35
N LEU A 197 10.65 -4.03 15.52
CA LEU A 197 11.04 -3.19 14.39
C LEU A 197 12.19 -3.80 13.59
N ALA A 198 13.20 -4.37 14.24
CA ALA A 198 14.33 -5.03 13.57
C ALA A 198 13.84 -6.19 12.67
N LEU A 199 12.97 -7.07 13.18
CA LEU A 199 12.42 -8.18 12.41
C LEU A 199 11.53 -7.69 11.26
N ARG A 200 10.73 -6.64 11.48
CA ARG A 200 9.92 -6.02 10.41
C ARG A 200 10.80 -5.41 9.32
N ALA A 201 11.94 -4.82 9.66
CA ALA A 201 12.91 -4.33 8.68
C ALA A 201 13.51 -5.46 7.84
N ARG A 202 13.83 -6.61 8.45
CA ARG A 202 14.28 -7.83 7.74
C ARG A 202 13.21 -8.34 6.77
N LEU A 203 11.93 -8.38 7.17
CA LEU A 203 10.82 -8.72 6.27
C LEU A 203 10.71 -7.73 5.12
N GLY A 204 10.90 -6.42 5.37
CA GLY A 204 10.94 -5.42 4.31
C GLY A 204 12.03 -5.71 3.28
N ARG A 205 13.24 -6.10 3.71
CA ARG A 205 14.33 -6.53 2.81
C ARG A 205 13.97 -7.79 2.03
N ALA A 206 13.35 -8.79 2.69
CA ALA A 206 12.88 -9.98 1.99
C ALA A 206 11.84 -9.65 0.91
N ALA A 207 10.95 -8.68 1.17
CA ALA A 207 10.00 -8.19 0.18
C ALA A 207 10.67 -7.47 -1.00
N VAL A 208 11.81 -6.75 -0.79
CA VAL A 208 12.64 -6.21 -1.87
C VAL A 208 13.24 -7.33 -2.71
N LEU A 209 13.86 -8.32 -2.09
CA LEU A 209 14.45 -9.49 -2.76
C LEU A 209 13.39 -10.23 -3.60
N ARG A 210 12.19 -10.42 -3.06
CA ARG A 210 11.06 -10.99 -3.78
C ARG A 210 10.68 -10.14 -5.01
N GLY A 211 10.60 -8.81 -4.85
CA GLY A 211 10.30 -7.89 -5.95
C GLY A 211 11.36 -7.90 -7.05
N GLN A 212 12.61 -8.15 -6.71
CA GLN A 212 13.73 -8.32 -7.65
C GLN A 212 13.82 -9.74 -8.25
N GLY A 213 12.94 -10.67 -7.87
CA GLY A 213 12.93 -12.05 -8.34
C GLY A 213 13.93 -12.98 -7.63
N ASN A 214 14.66 -12.52 -6.63
CA ASN A 214 15.56 -13.38 -5.85
C ASN A 214 14.78 -14.17 -4.78
N LEU A 215 13.93 -15.07 -5.25
CA LEU A 215 13.02 -15.85 -4.40
C LEU A 215 13.74 -16.78 -3.41
N PRO A 216 14.88 -17.43 -3.77
CA PRO A 216 15.60 -18.29 -2.81
C PRO A 216 16.09 -17.50 -1.58
N LEU A 217 16.70 -16.32 -1.79
CA LEU A 217 17.20 -15.50 -0.69
C LEU A 217 16.06 -14.85 0.09
N ALA A 218 14.99 -14.42 -0.59
CA ALA A 218 13.78 -13.92 0.06
C ALA A 218 13.20 -14.98 1.02
N ARG A 219 13.05 -16.23 0.54
CA ARG A 219 12.56 -17.34 1.35
C ARG A 219 13.44 -17.60 2.57
N ALA A 220 14.75 -17.75 2.38
CA ALA A 220 15.67 -17.99 3.48
C ALA A 220 15.61 -16.87 4.55
N THR A 221 15.52 -15.62 4.12
CA THR A 221 15.39 -14.46 5.04
C THR A 221 14.10 -14.54 5.84
N VAL A 222 12.97 -14.85 5.20
CA VAL A 222 11.66 -14.97 5.87
C VAL A 222 11.64 -16.14 6.85
N GLU A 223 12.18 -17.31 6.46
CA GLU A 223 12.26 -18.50 7.34
C GLU A 223 13.04 -18.20 8.63
N VAL A 224 14.16 -17.46 8.53
CA VAL A 224 14.92 -17.00 9.71
C VAL A 224 14.07 -16.09 10.61
N VAL A 225 13.28 -15.17 10.02
CA VAL A 225 12.39 -14.30 10.79
C VAL A 225 11.29 -15.10 11.49
N ILE A 226 10.68 -16.10 10.81
CA ILE A 226 9.67 -16.98 11.42
C ILE A 226 10.22 -17.67 12.66
N GLU A 227 11.39 -18.32 12.54
CA GLU A 227 12.00 -19.03 13.66
C GLU A 227 12.37 -18.08 14.81
N THR A 228 12.90 -16.88 14.47
CA THR A 228 13.26 -15.88 15.47
C THR A 228 12.02 -15.33 16.19
N ALA A 229 10.94 -15.06 15.46
CA ALA A 229 9.69 -14.54 16.01
C ALA A 229 9.00 -15.61 16.87
N ARG A 230 9.00 -16.89 16.43
CA ARG A 230 8.48 -18.02 17.18
C ARG A 230 9.21 -18.20 18.51
N ALA A 231 10.55 -18.20 18.49
CA ALA A 231 11.38 -18.34 19.70
C ALA A 231 11.18 -17.18 20.69
N ALA A 232 10.74 -16.01 20.21
CA ALA A 232 10.49 -14.82 21.03
C ALA A 232 8.99 -14.61 21.34
N GLU A 233 8.12 -15.53 20.95
CA GLU A 233 6.66 -15.47 21.13
C GLU A 233 6.01 -14.21 20.50
N LEU A 234 6.63 -13.66 19.42
CA LEU A 234 6.16 -12.49 18.69
C LEU A 234 5.15 -12.91 17.60
N ARG A 235 3.93 -13.28 18.03
CA ARG A 235 2.89 -13.87 17.16
C ARG A 235 2.57 -13.03 15.93
N ASP A 236 2.43 -11.70 16.08
CA ASP A 236 2.10 -10.81 14.96
C ASP A 236 3.23 -10.73 13.92
N VAL A 237 4.50 -10.71 14.38
CA VAL A 237 5.65 -10.74 13.48
C VAL A 237 5.74 -12.09 12.77
N GLN A 238 5.46 -13.19 13.47
CA GLN A 238 5.40 -14.54 12.88
C GLN A 238 4.30 -14.61 11.82
N ALA A 239 3.11 -14.07 12.08
CA ALA A 239 2.01 -14.03 11.12
C ALA A 239 2.37 -13.21 9.87
N MET A 240 3.01 -12.04 10.04
CA MET A 240 3.51 -11.23 8.92
C MET A 240 4.53 -12.02 8.08
N ALA A 241 5.47 -12.69 8.73
CA ALA A 241 6.50 -13.48 8.05
C ALA A 241 5.90 -14.68 7.28
N LEU A 242 4.92 -15.37 7.85
CA LEU A 242 4.19 -16.45 7.16
C LEU A 242 3.42 -15.96 5.94
N THR A 243 2.82 -14.76 6.01
CA THR A 243 2.18 -14.13 4.84
C THR A 243 3.20 -13.85 3.73
N ASP A 244 4.38 -13.33 4.08
CA ASP A 244 5.46 -13.13 3.10
C ASP A 244 6.00 -14.45 2.54
N LEU A 245 6.07 -15.52 3.36
CA LEU A 245 6.42 -16.86 2.91
C LEU A 245 5.39 -17.40 1.92
N GLY A 246 4.10 -17.25 2.22
CA GLY A 246 3.01 -17.60 1.30
C GLY A 246 3.15 -16.92 -0.06
N ALA A 247 3.45 -15.61 -0.07
CA ALA A 247 3.68 -14.88 -1.31
C ALA A 247 4.92 -15.38 -2.09
N VAL A 248 5.99 -15.79 -1.40
CA VAL A 248 7.17 -16.40 -2.05
C VAL A 248 6.82 -17.76 -2.65
N HIS A 249 6.09 -18.60 -1.92
CA HIS A 249 5.62 -19.90 -2.40
C HIS A 249 4.73 -19.76 -3.64
N ALA A 250 3.77 -18.84 -3.64
CA ALA A 250 2.91 -18.56 -4.78
C ALA A 250 3.72 -18.21 -6.03
N LEU A 251 4.73 -17.33 -5.93
CA LEU A 251 5.62 -16.96 -7.02
C LEU A 251 6.51 -18.11 -7.50
N GLN A 252 6.75 -19.12 -6.66
CA GLN A 252 7.47 -20.34 -7.03
C GLN A 252 6.55 -21.42 -7.62
N GLY A 253 5.26 -21.16 -7.79
CA GLY A 253 4.25 -22.15 -8.23
C GLY A 253 3.87 -23.17 -7.16
N ARG A 254 4.28 -22.97 -5.92
CA ARG A 254 4.02 -23.85 -4.77
C ARG A 254 2.74 -23.43 -4.06
N GLN A 255 1.61 -23.55 -4.77
CA GLN A 255 0.35 -22.97 -4.35
C GLN A 255 -0.23 -23.59 -3.06
N VAL A 256 -0.05 -24.89 -2.84
CA VAL A 256 -0.52 -25.57 -1.62
C VAL A 256 0.21 -25.06 -0.40
N GLU A 257 1.53 -24.92 -0.49
CA GLU A 257 2.34 -24.37 0.59
C GLU A 257 2.02 -22.89 0.85
N ALA A 258 1.71 -22.12 -0.21
CA ALA A 258 1.26 -20.74 -0.07
C ALA A 258 -0.04 -20.65 0.74
N VAL A 259 -1.02 -21.50 0.43
CA VAL A 259 -2.30 -21.61 1.16
C VAL A 259 -2.08 -22.00 2.61
N GLN A 260 -1.21 -22.99 2.88
CA GLN A 260 -0.90 -23.42 4.25
C GLN A 260 -0.25 -22.30 5.07
N ALA A 261 0.74 -21.60 4.50
CA ALA A 261 1.43 -20.49 5.17
C ALA A 261 0.47 -19.33 5.51
N ASN A 262 -0.40 -18.96 4.56
CA ASN A 262 -1.40 -17.92 4.79
C ASN A 262 -2.44 -18.36 5.83
N TYR A 263 -2.85 -19.64 5.86
CA TYR A 263 -3.79 -20.12 6.87
C TYR A 263 -3.18 -20.15 8.27
N GLU A 264 -1.92 -20.57 8.41
CA GLU A 264 -1.19 -20.48 9.68
C GLU A 264 -1.07 -19.01 10.14
N ALA A 265 -0.75 -18.08 9.23
CA ALA A 265 -0.73 -16.65 9.52
C ALA A 265 -2.08 -16.12 10.02
N PHE A 266 -3.17 -16.56 9.38
CA PHE A 266 -4.54 -16.19 9.77
C PHE A 266 -4.88 -16.64 11.21
N GLN A 267 -4.44 -17.84 11.61
CA GLN A 267 -4.68 -18.38 12.95
C GLN A 267 -3.81 -17.72 14.04
N LEU A 268 -2.69 -17.12 13.66
CA LEU A 268 -1.74 -16.54 14.62
C LEU A 268 -2.05 -15.10 15.00
N THR A 269 -2.64 -14.31 14.11
CA THR A 269 -2.86 -12.88 14.36
C THR A 269 -4.21 -12.63 15.04
N ASP A 270 -4.19 -11.81 16.09
CA ASP A 270 -5.38 -11.31 16.79
C ASP A 270 -5.80 -9.91 16.25
N ASP A 271 -4.97 -9.26 15.43
CA ASP A 271 -5.34 -8.01 14.75
C ASP A 271 -6.32 -8.26 13.61
N VAL A 272 -7.56 -7.83 13.80
CA VAL A 272 -8.65 -8.00 12.82
C VAL A 272 -8.29 -7.45 11.45
N LEU A 273 -7.59 -6.30 11.35
CA LEU A 273 -7.20 -5.73 10.07
C LEU A 273 -6.18 -6.59 9.34
N GLN A 274 -5.18 -7.08 10.07
CA GLN A 274 -4.19 -8.02 9.54
C GLN A 274 -4.85 -9.34 9.16
N GLN A 275 -5.72 -9.86 10.01
CA GLN A 275 -6.46 -11.11 9.78
C GLN A 275 -7.28 -11.03 8.48
N MET A 276 -8.00 -9.93 8.25
CA MET A 276 -8.77 -9.73 7.01
C MET A 276 -7.88 -9.62 5.76
N ARG A 277 -6.70 -9.04 5.86
CA ARG A 277 -5.74 -9.02 4.74
C ARG A 277 -5.25 -10.42 4.39
N VAL A 278 -4.78 -11.15 5.39
CA VAL A 278 -4.29 -12.53 5.21
C VAL A 278 -5.39 -13.43 4.65
N LEU A 279 -6.62 -13.25 5.11
CA LEU A 279 -7.78 -14.01 4.62
C LEU A 279 -8.09 -13.67 3.14
N GLY A 280 -7.90 -12.43 2.72
CA GLY A 280 -7.97 -12.04 1.31
C GLY A 280 -6.93 -12.77 0.45
N ASP A 281 -5.67 -12.76 0.88
CA ASP A 281 -4.57 -13.45 0.19
C ASP A 281 -4.78 -14.98 0.16
N LEU A 282 -5.28 -15.54 1.25
CA LEU A 282 -5.68 -16.95 1.34
C LEU A 282 -6.78 -17.29 0.33
N GLY A 283 -7.79 -16.43 0.20
CA GLY A 283 -8.87 -16.58 -0.78
C GLY A 283 -8.36 -16.61 -2.22
N ILE A 284 -7.39 -15.74 -2.56
CA ILE A 284 -6.73 -15.74 -3.87
C ILE A 284 -6.01 -17.09 -4.10
N GLY A 285 -5.20 -17.54 -3.14
CA GLY A 285 -4.50 -18.82 -3.25
C GLY A 285 -5.45 -20.01 -3.40
N LEU A 286 -6.55 -20.05 -2.64
CA LEU A 286 -7.59 -21.08 -2.76
C LEU A 286 -8.25 -21.08 -4.14
N ARG A 287 -8.53 -19.91 -4.72
CA ARG A 287 -9.05 -19.79 -6.09
C ARG A 287 -8.08 -20.35 -7.11
N GLU A 288 -6.80 -20.03 -7.02
CA GLU A 288 -5.76 -20.46 -7.95
C GLU A 288 -5.54 -21.98 -7.94
N ILE A 289 -5.78 -22.65 -6.84
CA ILE A 289 -5.71 -24.11 -6.74
C ILE A 289 -7.04 -24.82 -7.07
N GLY A 290 -8.08 -24.08 -7.49
CA GLY A 290 -9.38 -24.64 -7.85
C GLY A 290 -10.34 -24.85 -6.68
N SER A 291 -9.97 -24.48 -5.44
CA SER A 291 -10.87 -24.55 -4.26
C SER A 291 -11.84 -23.35 -4.24
N THR A 292 -12.75 -23.32 -5.18
CA THR A 292 -13.68 -22.19 -5.41
C THR A 292 -14.61 -21.94 -4.21
N ASP A 293 -15.08 -22.98 -3.54
CA ASP A 293 -15.93 -22.86 -2.34
C ASP A 293 -15.14 -22.27 -1.15
N GLY A 294 -13.90 -22.72 -0.94
CA GLY A 294 -13.01 -22.15 0.08
C GLY A 294 -12.69 -20.68 -0.19
N ALA A 295 -12.38 -20.34 -1.45
CA ALA A 295 -12.14 -18.96 -1.87
C ALA A 295 -13.36 -18.07 -1.63
N ARG A 296 -14.56 -18.54 -2.00
CA ARG A 296 -15.83 -17.85 -1.77
C ARG A 296 -16.03 -17.53 -0.29
N VAL A 297 -15.89 -18.53 0.59
CA VAL A 297 -16.04 -18.35 2.04
C VAL A 297 -15.06 -17.29 2.56
N ALA A 298 -13.78 -17.36 2.16
CA ALA A 298 -12.78 -16.38 2.56
C ALA A 298 -13.16 -14.96 2.14
N PHE A 299 -13.52 -14.76 0.88
CA PHE A 299 -13.90 -13.44 0.38
C PHE A 299 -15.22 -12.92 0.96
N GLU A 300 -16.21 -13.78 1.24
CA GLU A 300 -17.47 -13.37 1.88
C GLU A 300 -17.24 -12.89 3.32
N ILE A 301 -16.38 -13.56 4.08
CA ILE A 301 -15.98 -13.10 5.41
C ILE A 301 -15.37 -11.69 5.33
N VAL A 302 -14.40 -11.50 4.44
CA VAL A 302 -13.71 -10.20 4.29
C VAL A 302 -14.67 -9.12 3.81
N ALA A 303 -15.54 -9.42 2.84
CA ALA A 303 -16.51 -8.46 2.31
C ALA A 303 -17.57 -8.04 3.35
N GLY A 304 -17.92 -8.95 4.28
CA GLY A 304 -18.86 -8.68 5.39
C GLY A 304 -18.23 -8.04 6.62
N ALA A 305 -16.90 -8.08 6.75
CA ALA A 305 -16.20 -7.61 7.95
C ALA A 305 -16.13 -6.08 8.05
N ARG A 306 -16.01 -5.58 9.29
CA ARG A 306 -15.63 -4.19 9.57
C ARG A 306 -14.12 -4.01 9.39
N THR A 307 -13.68 -3.86 8.16
CA THR A 307 -12.28 -3.67 7.79
C THR A 307 -12.10 -2.42 6.93
N SER A 308 -10.86 -2.14 6.50
CA SER A 308 -10.61 -0.98 5.64
C SER A 308 -11.37 -1.10 4.31
N PHE A 309 -11.72 0.05 3.72
CA PHE A 309 -12.41 0.11 2.43
C PHE A 309 -11.68 -0.71 1.36
N LEU A 310 -10.35 -0.59 1.29
CA LEU A 310 -9.55 -1.27 0.27
C LEU A 310 -9.58 -2.80 0.42
N VAL A 311 -9.42 -3.30 1.65
CA VAL A 311 -9.43 -4.74 1.92
C VAL A 311 -10.80 -5.33 1.59
N ARG A 312 -11.87 -4.67 2.04
CA ARG A 312 -13.25 -5.10 1.73
C ARG A 312 -13.53 -5.07 0.23
N MET A 313 -13.14 -4.00 -0.45
CA MET A 313 -13.43 -3.84 -1.87
C MET A 313 -12.64 -4.82 -2.74
N ASN A 314 -11.38 -5.13 -2.39
CA ASN A 314 -10.65 -6.21 -3.06
C ASN A 314 -11.42 -7.54 -2.98
N ALA A 315 -11.94 -7.90 -1.81
CA ALA A 315 -12.74 -9.12 -1.67
C ALA A 315 -14.02 -9.09 -2.53
N VAL A 316 -14.69 -7.95 -2.64
CA VAL A 316 -15.86 -7.77 -3.53
C VAL A 316 -15.48 -7.97 -4.99
N LEU A 317 -14.33 -7.43 -5.43
CA LEU A 317 -13.84 -7.61 -6.79
C LEU A 317 -13.42 -9.07 -7.07
N GLU A 318 -12.84 -9.76 -6.09
CA GLU A 318 -12.53 -11.18 -6.21
C GLU A 318 -13.80 -12.05 -6.28
N LEU A 319 -14.82 -11.74 -5.47
CA LEU A 319 -16.13 -12.39 -5.57
C LEU A 319 -16.77 -12.15 -6.95
N MET A 320 -16.66 -10.94 -7.49
CA MET A 320 -17.18 -10.62 -8.83
C MET A 320 -16.52 -11.49 -9.90
N GLU A 321 -15.19 -11.66 -9.83
CA GLU A 321 -14.44 -12.54 -10.73
C GLU A 321 -14.86 -14.00 -10.57
N LEU A 322 -14.95 -14.49 -9.35
CA LEU A 322 -15.37 -15.85 -9.03
C LEU A 322 -16.78 -16.16 -9.55
N GLU A 323 -17.75 -15.24 -9.33
CA GLU A 323 -19.12 -15.40 -9.81
C GLU A 323 -19.21 -15.44 -11.34
N SER A 324 -18.44 -14.58 -12.02
CA SER A 324 -18.44 -14.57 -13.49
C SER A 324 -17.80 -15.82 -14.08
N SER A 325 -16.72 -16.33 -13.49
CA SER A 325 -16.05 -17.57 -13.93
C SER A 325 -16.91 -18.81 -13.74
N GLN A 326 -17.80 -18.80 -12.75
CA GLN A 326 -18.77 -19.87 -12.51
C GLN A 326 -20.10 -19.72 -13.29
N GLY A 327 -20.24 -18.68 -14.13
CA GLY A 327 -21.45 -18.43 -14.88
C GLY A 327 -22.62 -17.86 -14.06
N ASN A 328 -22.39 -17.45 -12.81
CA ASN A 328 -23.41 -16.92 -11.90
C ASN A 328 -23.66 -15.44 -12.17
N ARG A 329 -24.40 -15.15 -13.25
CA ARG A 329 -24.66 -13.79 -13.71
C ARG A 329 -25.34 -12.90 -12.67
N MET A 330 -26.29 -13.44 -11.90
CA MET A 330 -27.04 -12.65 -10.91
C MET A 330 -26.13 -12.17 -9.77
N ALA A 331 -25.27 -13.06 -9.26
CA ALA A 331 -24.33 -12.71 -8.22
C ALA A 331 -23.25 -11.75 -8.72
N PHE A 332 -22.71 -11.98 -9.93
CA PHE A 332 -21.80 -11.05 -10.60
C PHE A 332 -22.38 -9.64 -10.69
N GLU A 333 -23.60 -9.47 -11.22
CA GLU A 333 -24.22 -8.15 -11.36
C GLU A 333 -24.50 -7.48 -10.02
N ARG A 334 -24.82 -8.24 -8.98
CA ARG A 334 -24.97 -7.71 -7.62
C ARG A 334 -23.64 -7.13 -7.10
N ARG A 335 -22.54 -7.89 -7.22
CA ARG A 335 -21.20 -7.43 -6.79
C ARG A 335 -20.70 -6.26 -7.64
N ARG A 336 -20.92 -6.31 -8.96
CA ARG A 336 -20.60 -5.21 -9.85
C ARG A 336 -21.32 -3.92 -9.48
N THR A 337 -22.62 -4.01 -9.16
CA THR A 337 -23.43 -2.85 -8.73
C THR A 337 -22.94 -2.30 -7.37
N GLU A 338 -22.53 -3.17 -6.45
CA GLU A 338 -21.92 -2.78 -5.18
C GLU A 338 -20.63 -1.97 -5.42
N ALA A 339 -19.74 -2.48 -6.25
CA ALA A 339 -18.47 -1.83 -6.60
C ALA A 339 -18.69 -0.50 -7.35
N GLU A 340 -19.62 -0.47 -8.33
CA GLU A 340 -19.95 0.72 -9.11
C GLU A 340 -20.38 1.92 -8.24
N ARG A 341 -21.14 1.68 -7.16
CA ARG A 341 -21.61 2.74 -6.26
C ARG A 341 -20.50 3.49 -5.53
N VAL A 342 -19.32 2.88 -5.44
CA VAL A 342 -18.20 3.40 -4.66
C VAL A 342 -16.92 3.53 -5.49
N LYS A 343 -17.01 3.39 -6.80
CA LYS A 343 -15.84 3.40 -7.70
C LYS A 343 -15.01 4.67 -7.62
N ASP A 344 -15.65 5.82 -7.34
CA ASP A 344 -14.96 7.11 -7.22
C ASP A 344 -14.05 7.19 -5.97
N ARG A 345 -14.17 6.22 -5.05
CA ARG A 345 -13.31 6.07 -3.88
C ARG A 345 -12.17 5.07 -4.11
N MET A 346 -12.17 4.38 -5.25
CA MET A 346 -11.14 3.38 -5.55
C MET A 346 -9.86 4.08 -5.99
N PRO A 347 -8.69 3.71 -5.45
CA PRO A 347 -7.42 4.15 -6.01
C PRO A 347 -7.24 3.63 -7.43
N PRO A 348 -6.39 4.26 -8.26
CA PRO A 348 -6.26 3.94 -9.68
C PRO A 348 -6.06 2.47 -9.99
N SER A 349 -5.18 1.77 -9.26
CA SER A 349 -4.91 0.34 -9.47
C SER A 349 -6.15 -0.54 -9.23
N MET A 350 -6.92 -0.24 -8.19
CA MET A 350 -8.16 -0.95 -7.88
C MET A 350 -9.26 -0.64 -8.89
N LEU A 351 -9.35 0.61 -9.36
CA LEU A 351 -10.31 1.00 -10.39
C LEU A 351 -10.01 0.31 -11.71
N VAL A 352 -8.73 0.15 -12.07
CA VAL A 352 -8.31 -0.63 -13.23
C VAL A 352 -8.69 -2.12 -13.07
N ASP A 353 -8.47 -2.72 -11.90
CA ASP A 353 -8.90 -4.10 -11.60
C ASP A 353 -10.43 -4.26 -11.71
N TYR A 354 -11.19 -3.28 -11.21
CA TYR A 354 -12.64 -3.24 -11.38
C TYR A 354 -13.04 -3.24 -12.86
N HIS A 355 -12.41 -2.41 -13.70
CA HIS A 355 -12.67 -2.40 -15.14
C HIS A 355 -12.31 -3.73 -15.80
N TYR A 356 -11.17 -4.30 -15.45
CA TYR A 356 -10.71 -5.57 -15.97
C TYR A 356 -11.69 -6.70 -15.65
N LYS A 357 -12.02 -6.91 -14.38
CA LYS A 357 -12.96 -7.96 -13.94
C LYS A 357 -14.37 -7.74 -14.45
N THR A 358 -14.82 -6.48 -14.54
CA THR A 358 -16.10 -6.15 -15.17
C THR A 358 -16.11 -6.54 -16.65
N GLY A 359 -15.05 -6.19 -17.37
CA GLY A 359 -14.93 -6.51 -18.80
C GLY A 359 -14.90 -8.01 -19.05
N LEU A 360 -14.10 -8.77 -18.30
CA LEU A 360 -14.06 -10.23 -18.40
C LEU A 360 -15.43 -10.85 -18.09
N GLY A 361 -16.10 -10.42 -17.02
CA GLY A 361 -17.42 -10.93 -16.66
C GLY A 361 -18.46 -10.66 -17.74
N LEU A 362 -18.49 -9.44 -18.30
CA LEU A 362 -19.38 -9.09 -19.40
C LEU A 362 -19.11 -9.95 -20.65
N ALA A 363 -17.85 -10.22 -20.96
CA ALA A 363 -17.44 -11.08 -22.07
C ALA A 363 -17.93 -12.52 -21.89
N ARG A 364 -17.74 -13.09 -20.70
CA ARG A 364 -18.22 -14.44 -20.33
C ARG A 364 -19.75 -14.58 -20.49
N PHE A 365 -20.47 -13.48 -20.25
CA PHE A 365 -21.93 -13.44 -20.45
C PHE A 365 -22.37 -12.98 -21.86
N GLY A 366 -21.47 -13.01 -22.84
CA GLY A 366 -21.77 -12.71 -24.25
C GLY A 366 -21.96 -11.23 -24.58
N GLN A 367 -21.65 -10.30 -23.65
CA GLN A 367 -21.82 -8.87 -23.87
C GLN A 367 -20.53 -8.23 -24.42
N THR A 368 -19.99 -8.78 -25.51
CA THR A 368 -18.65 -8.46 -26.07
C THR A 368 -18.43 -6.97 -26.33
N ASN A 369 -19.43 -6.25 -26.88
CA ASN A 369 -19.27 -4.82 -27.16
C ASN A 369 -19.15 -3.99 -25.87
N ARG A 370 -19.92 -4.33 -24.84
CA ARG A 370 -19.81 -3.67 -23.52
C ARG A 370 -18.50 -4.02 -22.83
N ALA A 371 -18.10 -5.30 -22.91
CA ALA A 371 -16.82 -5.77 -22.40
C ALA A 371 -15.66 -4.96 -22.99
N ARG A 372 -15.61 -4.84 -24.32
CA ARG A 372 -14.57 -4.06 -25.01
C ARG A 372 -14.54 -2.61 -24.54
N HIS A 373 -15.68 -1.95 -24.44
CA HIS A 373 -15.77 -0.57 -23.97
C HIS A 373 -15.17 -0.40 -22.55
N VAL A 374 -15.55 -1.29 -21.64
CA VAL A 374 -15.07 -1.26 -20.25
C VAL A 374 -13.57 -1.56 -20.15
N LEU A 375 -13.05 -2.55 -20.90
CA LEU A 375 -11.62 -2.87 -20.93
C LEU A 375 -10.81 -1.73 -21.52
N THR A 376 -11.29 -1.08 -22.60
CA THR A 376 -10.63 0.10 -23.20
C THR A 376 -10.56 1.26 -22.21
N ALA A 377 -11.63 1.52 -21.44
CA ALA A 377 -11.62 2.54 -20.40
C ALA A 377 -10.58 2.22 -19.29
N GLY A 378 -10.50 0.95 -18.87
CA GLY A 378 -9.46 0.49 -17.93
C GLY A 378 -8.05 0.65 -18.49
N MET A 379 -7.85 0.38 -19.77
CA MET A 379 -6.54 0.52 -20.45
C MET A 379 -6.10 1.99 -20.50
N ALA A 380 -6.98 2.93 -20.86
CA ALA A 380 -6.70 4.36 -20.83
C ALA A 380 -6.35 4.85 -19.43
N LEU A 381 -7.06 4.34 -18.40
CA LEU A 381 -6.76 4.64 -17.01
C LEU A 381 -5.38 4.10 -16.58
N SER A 382 -5.04 2.87 -17.00
CA SER A 382 -3.74 2.27 -16.69
C SER A 382 -2.57 3.02 -17.34
N GLU A 383 -2.76 3.55 -18.55
CA GLU A 383 -1.80 4.41 -19.22
C GLU A 383 -1.61 5.73 -18.48
N THR A 384 -2.71 6.40 -18.11
CA THR A 384 -2.70 7.67 -17.36
C THR A 384 -1.93 7.56 -16.06
N HIS A 385 -2.06 6.44 -15.36
CA HIS A 385 -1.42 6.19 -14.06
C HIS A 385 -0.15 5.33 -14.16
N ARG A 386 0.38 5.08 -15.37
CA ARG A 386 1.60 4.29 -15.63
C ARG A 386 1.59 2.89 -15.00
N LEU A 387 0.43 2.25 -15.00
CA LEU A 387 0.21 0.91 -14.47
C LEU A 387 0.50 -0.16 -15.54
N ASN A 388 1.75 -0.27 -15.98
CA ASN A 388 2.16 -1.04 -17.15
C ASN A 388 1.70 -2.51 -17.11
N ALA A 389 1.77 -3.18 -15.95
CA ALA A 389 1.35 -4.57 -15.82
C ALA A 389 -0.16 -4.73 -16.11
N TRP A 390 -0.98 -3.77 -15.69
CA TRP A 390 -2.40 -3.73 -16.00
C TRP A 390 -2.67 -3.39 -17.45
N TYR A 391 -1.91 -2.48 -18.05
CA TYR A 391 -2.02 -2.14 -19.46
C TYR A 391 -1.90 -3.40 -20.33
N PHE A 392 -0.85 -4.20 -20.16
CA PHE A 392 -0.62 -5.43 -20.93
C PHE A 392 -1.71 -6.49 -20.69
N ARG A 393 -2.22 -6.62 -19.47
CA ARG A 393 -3.33 -7.54 -19.17
C ARG A 393 -4.61 -7.13 -19.90
N LEU A 394 -4.93 -5.84 -19.91
CA LEU A 394 -6.11 -5.31 -20.60
C LEU A 394 -5.98 -5.40 -22.11
N GLU A 395 -4.79 -5.10 -22.66
CA GLU A 395 -4.49 -5.26 -24.08
C GLU A 395 -4.69 -6.71 -24.52
N GLN A 396 -4.16 -7.68 -23.79
CA GLN A 396 -4.37 -9.10 -24.04
C GLN A 396 -5.84 -9.49 -23.98
N ALA A 397 -6.57 -9.03 -22.95
CA ALA A 397 -8.00 -9.31 -22.82
C ALA A 397 -8.81 -8.74 -23.99
N ILE A 398 -8.48 -7.54 -24.48
CA ILE A 398 -9.11 -6.92 -25.66
C ILE A 398 -8.75 -7.72 -26.93
N GLY A 399 -7.50 -8.15 -27.08
CA GLY A 399 -7.03 -8.99 -28.19
C GLY A 399 -7.82 -10.30 -28.28
N ASN A 400 -7.95 -11.00 -27.15
CA ASN A 400 -8.74 -12.25 -27.06
C ASN A 400 -10.21 -12.06 -27.44
N LEU A 401 -10.82 -10.92 -27.11
CA LEU A 401 -12.17 -10.58 -27.53
C LEU A 401 -12.29 -10.38 -29.05
N LEU A 402 -11.27 -9.83 -29.69
CA LEU A 402 -11.24 -9.60 -31.13
C LEU A 402 -11.09 -10.91 -31.92
N GLU A 403 -10.30 -11.84 -31.39
CA GLU A 403 -10.05 -13.15 -31.99
C GLU A 403 -11.23 -14.13 -31.78
N ARG A 404 -12.29 -13.71 -31.09
CA ARG A 404 -13.45 -14.54 -30.71
C ARG A 404 -13.10 -15.74 -29.82
N GLU A 405 -11.94 -15.77 -29.22
CA GLU A 405 -11.65 -16.69 -28.14
C GLU A 405 -12.43 -16.24 -26.90
N ALA A 406 -13.26 -17.12 -26.34
CA ALA A 406 -13.84 -16.87 -25.03
C ALA A 406 -12.67 -16.66 -24.06
N PRO A 407 -12.70 -15.60 -23.23
CA PRO A 407 -11.65 -15.44 -22.23
C PRO A 407 -11.61 -16.73 -21.42
N GLU A 408 -10.54 -17.50 -21.59
CA GLU A 408 -10.30 -18.63 -20.70
C GLU A 408 -10.36 -18.11 -19.28
N PRO A 409 -11.05 -18.79 -18.39
CA PRO A 409 -10.89 -18.50 -16.99
C PRO A 409 -9.39 -18.57 -16.73
N GLU A 410 -8.80 -17.56 -16.11
CA GLU A 410 -7.41 -17.59 -15.57
C GLU A 410 -7.27 -18.71 -14.51
N LEU A 411 -8.11 -19.72 -14.59
CA LEU A 411 -8.01 -20.95 -13.85
C LEU A 411 -6.82 -21.70 -14.44
N ALA A 412 -5.74 -21.64 -13.68
CA ALA A 412 -4.52 -22.32 -13.93
C ALA A 412 -4.75 -23.68 -14.56
N THR A 413 -3.98 -23.97 -15.59
CA THR A 413 -3.63 -25.32 -16.06
C THR A 413 -2.88 -26.14 -14.98
N SER A 414 -2.99 -25.72 -13.71
CA SER A 414 -2.47 -26.47 -12.57
C SER A 414 -3.35 -27.70 -12.33
N PRO A 415 -2.77 -28.85 -12.00
CA PRO A 415 -3.55 -30.02 -11.59
C PRO A 415 -4.50 -29.58 -10.48
N ASP A 416 -5.71 -30.11 -10.46
CA ASP A 416 -6.71 -29.82 -9.42
C ASP A 416 -6.14 -30.18 -8.04
N LEU A 417 -5.54 -29.21 -7.39
CA LEU A 417 -4.94 -29.32 -6.07
C LEU A 417 -5.99 -29.16 -4.95
N SER A 418 -7.24 -28.87 -5.31
CA SER A 418 -8.35 -28.66 -4.34
C SER A 418 -8.64 -29.91 -3.50
N THR A 419 -8.29 -31.09 -4.00
CA THR A 419 -8.47 -32.38 -3.32
C THR A 419 -7.34 -32.68 -2.32
N SER A 420 -6.28 -31.88 -2.26
CA SER A 420 -5.21 -32.03 -1.27
C SER A 420 -5.78 -32.02 0.16
N PRO A 421 -5.41 -32.97 1.03
CA PRO A 421 -5.86 -32.99 2.42
C PRO A 421 -5.59 -31.68 3.17
N ALA A 422 -4.47 -31.04 2.90
CA ALA A 422 -4.09 -29.75 3.46
C ALA A 422 -5.07 -28.63 3.06
N VAL A 423 -5.44 -28.57 1.79
CA VAL A 423 -6.40 -27.57 1.26
C VAL A 423 -7.81 -27.82 1.81
N GLN A 424 -8.21 -29.07 1.89
CA GLN A 424 -9.50 -29.45 2.49
C GLN A 424 -9.58 -29.06 3.96
N ALA A 425 -8.51 -29.26 4.73
CA ALA A 425 -8.45 -28.85 6.13
C ALA A 425 -8.60 -27.32 6.28
N VAL A 426 -7.96 -26.54 5.41
CA VAL A 426 -8.12 -25.08 5.36
C VAL A 426 -9.56 -24.69 5.06
N ALA A 427 -10.18 -25.30 4.04
CA ALA A 427 -11.56 -25.00 3.65
C ALA A 427 -12.58 -25.38 4.75
N VAL A 428 -12.32 -26.43 5.54
CA VAL A 428 -13.13 -26.81 6.71
C VAL A 428 -12.98 -25.74 7.81
N GLY A 429 -11.74 -25.39 8.18
CA GLY A 429 -11.48 -24.41 9.23
C GLY A 429 -12.07 -23.02 8.92
N LEU A 430 -12.06 -22.59 7.63
CA LEU A 430 -12.71 -21.35 7.21
C LEU A 430 -14.24 -21.40 7.39
N ARG A 431 -14.88 -22.53 7.10
CA ARG A 431 -16.33 -22.69 7.32
C ARG A 431 -16.69 -22.66 8.81
N GLU A 432 -15.87 -23.29 9.65
CA GLU A 432 -16.05 -23.25 11.11
C GLU A 432 -15.88 -21.83 11.65
N TYR A 433 -14.88 -21.08 11.17
CA TYR A 433 -14.69 -19.68 11.52
C TYR A 433 -15.88 -18.81 11.09
N ALA A 434 -16.37 -19.00 9.86
CA ALA A 434 -17.54 -18.26 9.35
C ALA A 434 -18.79 -18.55 10.20
N ALA A 435 -19.02 -19.81 10.58
CA ALA A 435 -20.15 -20.22 11.42
C ALA A 435 -20.08 -19.65 12.86
N ALA A 436 -18.87 -19.44 13.39
CA ALA A 436 -18.67 -18.87 14.72
C ALA A 436 -18.81 -17.33 14.74
N ALA A 437 -18.69 -16.68 13.58
CA ALA A 437 -18.79 -15.22 13.44
C ALA A 437 -20.21 -14.70 13.14
N THR A 438 -21.18 -15.63 12.89
CA THR A 438 -22.62 -15.35 12.69
C THR A 438 -23.40 -15.50 13.98
#